data_23fecc40f7a4829c495c6cae6e5a4b63
#
_entry.id   23fecc40f7a4829c495c6cae6e5a4b63
#
_cell.length_a   1.000
_cell.length_b   1.000
_cell.length_c   1.000
_cell.angle_alpha   90.00
_cell.angle_beta   90.00
_cell.angle_gamma   90.00
#
_symmetry.space_group_name_H-M   'P 1'
#
loop_
_entity.id
_entity.type
_entity.pdbx_description
1 polymer ?
#
loop_
_entity_poly.entity_id
_entity_poly.type
_entity_poly.pdbx_seq_one_letter_code
_entity_poly.pdbx_strand_id
1 'polypeptide(L)'
;MIELYTAPTPNGHKVSCTLEALGMDYKAILVNLSEGEQKKPDFLKISPNGRIPAIVDTSNNLSIFESGAIMIYLADKANKLISTNPEKRAKVLEWLMFQMGGVGPMMGQANVFFRYFPEKIQPAIDRYQNESRRLFEVLDTHLKDNEWLADEYSIADIANWCWVRTHKWSGVSTDELENLERWKDAMYEQPGMLEGIKAVSYTHLTLPTRAV
;
A
#
# COMPACT_ATOMS: atom_id res chain seq x y z
N MET A 1 -20.01 4.02 -6.58
CA MET A 1 -18.68 4.33 -7.17
C MET A 1 -17.77 4.82 -6.07
N ILE A 2 -16.47 4.49 -6.14
CA ILE A 2 -15.48 4.94 -5.15
C ILE A 2 -14.76 6.18 -5.70
N GLU A 3 -14.66 7.24 -4.92
CA GLU A 3 -13.74 8.34 -5.17
C GLU A 3 -12.47 8.10 -4.35
N LEU A 4 -11.33 7.93 -5.02
CA LEU A 4 -10.03 7.68 -4.39
C LEU A 4 -9.19 8.95 -4.41
N TYR A 5 -8.99 9.55 -3.25
CA TYR A 5 -8.09 10.68 -3.04
C TYR A 5 -6.68 10.16 -2.75
N THR A 6 -5.74 10.38 -3.66
CA THR A 6 -4.46 9.69 -3.65
C THR A 6 -3.31 10.51 -4.24
N ALA A 7 -2.10 9.96 -4.12
CA ALA A 7 -0.88 10.42 -4.79
C ALA A 7 -0.02 9.19 -5.13
N PRO A 8 0.94 9.27 -6.08
CA PRO A 8 1.79 8.15 -6.50
C PRO A 8 2.84 7.80 -5.43
N THR A 9 2.38 7.21 -4.35
CA THR A 9 3.16 6.75 -3.20
C THR A 9 2.82 5.28 -2.91
N PRO A 10 3.67 4.54 -2.19
CA PRO A 10 3.34 3.18 -1.80
C PRO A 10 1.98 3.03 -1.12
N ASN A 11 1.59 3.97 -0.25
CA ASN A 11 0.28 3.93 0.41
C ASN A 11 -0.88 4.23 -0.55
N GLY A 12 -0.69 5.15 -1.51
CA GLY A 12 -1.66 5.41 -2.57
C GLY A 12 -1.87 4.18 -3.45
N HIS A 13 -0.78 3.54 -3.85
CA HIS A 13 -0.80 2.32 -4.67
C HIS A 13 -1.49 1.14 -3.97
N LYS A 14 -1.44 1.00 -2.64
CA LYS A 14 -2.19 -0.04 -1.94
C LYS A 14 -3.67 -0.03 -2.34
N VAL A 15 -4.29 1.14 -2.32
CA VAL A 15 -5.72 1.26 -2.56
C VAL A 15 -6.05 1.14 -4.05
N SER A 16 -5.28 1.76 -4.94
CA SER A 16 -5.52 1.63 -6.38
C SER A 16 -5.32 0.20 -6.87
N CYS A 17 -4.24 -0.49 -6.44
CA CYS A 17 -4.04 -1.91 -6.76
C CYS A 17 -5.16 -2.80 -6.21
N THR A 18 -5.65 -2.52 -4.99
CA THR A 18 -6.79 -3.27 -4.43
C THR A 18 -8.06 -3.05 -5.25
N LEU A 19 -8.38 -1.81 -5.65
CA LEU A 19 -9.54 -1.51 -6.48
C LEU A 19 -9.49 -2.23 -7.83
N GLU A 20 -8.34 -2.20 -8.49
CA GLU A 20 -8.12 -2.91 -9.76
C GLU A 20 -8.22 -4.43 -9.59
N ALA A 21 -7.59 -5.00 -8.57
CA ALA A 21 -7.66 -6.44 -8.28
C ALA A 21 -9.09 -6.91 -7.97
N LEU A 22 -9.90 -6.06 -7.37
CA LEU A 22 -11.32 -6.33 -7.10
C LEU A 22 -12.21 -6.10 -8.32
N GLY A 23 -11.71 -5.43 -9.37
CA GLY A 23 -12.49 -5.02 -10.53
C GLY A 23 -13.54 -3.96 -10.21
N MET A 24 -13.29 -3.11 -9.22
CA MET A 24 -14.24 -2.08 -8.78
C MET A 24 -14.06 -0.78 -9.56
N ASP A 25 -15.17 -0.17 -9.98
CA ASP A 25 -15.15 1.15 -10.61
C ASP A 25 -14.82 2.24 -9.59
N TYR A 26 -13.87 3.09 -9.95
CA TYR A 26 -13.46 4.21 -9.11
C TYR A 26 -13.00 5.42 -9.94
N LYS A 27 -12.97 6.57 -9.30
CA LYS A 27 -12.40 7.80 -9.82
C LYS A 27 -11.18 8.16 -8.98
N ALA A 28 -10.00 8.18 -9.57
CA ALA A 28 -8.80 8.67 -8.91
C ALA A 28 -8.78 10.22 -8.93
N ILE A 29 -8.56 10.80 -7.76
CA ILE A 29 -8.45 12.26 -7.54
C ILE A 29 -7.06 12.52 -6.95
N LEU A 30 -6.23 13.22 -7.72
CA LEU A 30 -4.89 13.59 -7.28
C LEU A 30 -4.97 14.61 -6.14
N VAL A 31 -4.24 14.34 -5.08
CA VAL A 31 -3.96 15.29 -4.00
C VAL A 31 -2.50 15.75 -4.13
N ASN A 32 -2.29 17.02 -4.45
CA ASN A 32 -0.95 17.57 -4.61
C ASN A 32 -0.29 17.80 -3.24
N LEU A 33 0.56 16.83 -2.84
CA LEU A 33 1.23 16.84 -1.54
C LEU A 33 2.24 17.99 -1.42
N SER A 34 2.85 18.42 -2.53
CA SER A 34 3.84 19.51 -2.53
C SER A 34 3.19 20.89 -2.31
N GLU A 35 1.92 21.03 -2.71
CA GLU A 35 1.13 22.24 -2.47
C GLU A 35 0.32 22.17 -1.15
N GLY A 36 0.49 21.11 -0.37
CA GLY A 36 -0.16 20.99 0.92
C GLY A 36 -1.68 20.73 0.84
N GLU A 37 -2.19 20.23 -0.30
CA GLU A 37 -3.62 20.00 -0.49
C GLU A 37 -4.22 19.05 0.54
N GLN A 38 -3.44 18.10 1.05
CA GLN A 38 -3.84 17.20 2.13
C GLN A 38 -4.13 17.91 3.47
N LYS A 39 -3.81 19.20 3.57
CA LYS A 39 -4.08 20.05 4.75
C LYS A 39 -5.24 21.03 4.54
N LYS A 40 -5.80 21.09 3.34
CA LYS A 40 -6.94 21.97 3.06
C LYS A 40 -8.18 21.49 3.82
N PRO A 41 -9.06 22.42 4.28
CA PRO A 41 -10.23 22.09 5.10
C PRO A 41 -11.14 21.02 4.48
N ASP A 42 -11.32 21.05 3.17
CA ASP A 42 -12.21 20.09 2.50
C ASP A 42 -11.63 18.67 2.49
N PHE A 43 -10.31 18.53 2.33
CA PHE A 43 -9.68 17.23 2.45
C PHE A 43 -9.70 16.72 3.91
N LEU A 44 -9.54 17.60 4.89
CA LEU A 44 -9.56 17.22 6.31
C LEU A 44 -10.92 16.71 6.77
N LYS A 45 -12.02 17.05 6.08
CA LYS A 45 -13.36 16.45 6.33
C LYS A 45 -13.38 14.96 5.93
N ILE A 46 -12.59 14.57 4.93
CA ILE A 46 -12.50 13.19 4.42
C ILE A 46 -11.43 12.41 5.20
N SER A 47 -10.28 13.03 5.45
CA SER A 47 -9.13 12.46 6.15
C SER A 47 -8.64 13.42 7.24
N PRO A 48 -9.16 13.32 8.49
CA PRO A 48 -8.78 14.21 9.58
C PRO A 48 -7.29 14.14 9.93
N ASN A 49 -6.61 13.05 9.60
CA ASN A 49 -5.16 12.92 9.72
C ASN A 49 -4.40 13.79 8.69
N GLY A 50 -5.07 14.27 7.65
CA GLY A 50 -4.42 15.03 6.56
C GLY A 50 -3.36 14.21 5.83
N ARG A 51 -3.65 12.94 5.55
CA ARG A 51 -2.81 12.00 4.82
C ARG A 51 -3.61 11.32 3.72
N ILE A 52 -2.94 10.96 2.64
CA ILE A 52 -3.46 10.08 1.60
C ILE A 52 -3.02 8.63 1.91
N PRO A 53 -3.74 7.62 1.40
CA PRO A 53 -5.01 7.70 0.66
C PRO A 53 -6.22 7.93 1.56
N ALA A 54 -7.29 8.41 0.96
CA ALA A 54 -8.63 8.41 1.54
C ALA A 54 -9.64 8.08 0.44
N ILE A 55 -10.81 7.56 0.81
CA ILE A 55 -11.89 7.30 -0.14
C ILE A 55 -13.20 7.94 0.32
N VAL A 56 -14.07 8.21 -0.65
CA VAL A 56 -15.50 8.43 -0.43
C VAL A 56 -16.27 7.38 -1.22
N ASP A 57 -17.03 6.55 -0.54
CA ASP A 57 -17.98 5.65 -1.21
C ASP A 57 -19.29 6.41 -1.46
N THR A 58 -19.54 6.79 -2.72
CA THR A 58 -20.70 7.59 -3.08
C THR A 58 -22.03 6.83 -2.98
N SER A 59 -21.99 5.49 -2.82
CA SER A 59 -23.22 4.70 -2.67
C SER A 59 -23.88 4.85 -1.30
N ASN A 60 -23.10 5.21 -0.28
CA ASN A 60 -23.56 5.38 1.09
C ASN A 60 -23.01 6.64 1.77
N ASN A 61 -22.28 7.47 1.01
CA ASN A 61 -21.64 8.70 1.47
C ASN A 61 -20.66 8.49 2.65
N LEU A 62 -19.95 7.36 2.64
CA LEU A 62 -19.00 7.00 3.68
C LEU A 62 -17.59 7.45 3.30
N SER A 63 -16.96 8.26 4.13
CA SER A 63 -15.54 8.61 4.03
C SER A 63 -14.69 7.70 4.90
N ILE A 64 -13.58 7.18 4.34
CA ILE A 64 -12.64 6.32 5.06
C ILE A 64 -11.22 6.79 4.77
N PHE A 65 -10.42 6.93 5.81
CA PHE A 65 -8.96 7.13 5.74
C PHE A 65 -8.23 5.93 6.36
N GLU A 66 -6.90 5.89 6.28
CA GLU A 66 -6.02 4.75 6.57
C GLU A 66 -6.08 3.65 5.49
N SER A 67 -4.95 3.46 4.80
CA SER A 67 -4.90 2.54 3.65
C SER A 67 -5.32 1.12 4.02
N GLY A 68 -4.93 0.62 5.19
CA GLY A 68 -5.33 -0.72 5.66
C GLY A 68 -6.85 -0.83 5.93
N ALA A 69 -7.45 0.19 6.55
CA ALA A 69 -8.90 0.23 6.79
C ALA A 69 -9.68 0.29 5.47
N ILE A 70 -9.19 1.10 4.51
CA ILE A 70 -9.77 1.19 3.18
C ILE A 70 -9.72 -0.17 2.47
N MET A 71 -8.57 -0.85 2.49
CA MET A 71 -8.42 -2.16 1.86
C MET A 71 -9.36 -3.21 2.46
N ILE A 72 -9.51 -3.25 3.78
CA ILE A 72 -10.47 -4.14 4.47
C ILE A 72 -11.90 -3.84 4.01
N TYR A 73 -12.30 -2.57 4.01
CA TYR A 73 -13.64 -2.15 3.59
C TYR A 73 -13.95 -2.56 2.16
N LEU A 74 -13.02 -2.32 1.23
CA LEU A 74 -13.19 -2.66 -0.18
C LEU A 74 -13.26 -4.17 -0.41
N ALA A 75 -12.38 -4.93 0.26
CA ALA A 75 -12.36 -6.38 0.19
C ALA A 75 -13.64 -7.02 0.76
N ASP A 76 -14.13 -6.52 1.90
CA ASP A 76 -15.41 -6.93 2.49
C ASP A 76 -16.58 -6.59 1.56
N LYS A 77 -16.60 -5.39 0.99
CA LYS A 77 -17.65 -4.94 0.05
C LYS A 77 -17.71 -5.81 -1.21
N ALA A 78 -16.55 -6.26 -1.71
CA ALA A 78 -16.44 -7.13 -2.88
C ALA A 78 -16.53 -8.63 -2.54
N ASN A 79 -16.44 -9.00 -1.25
CA ASN A 79 -16.31 -10.38 -0.77
C ASN A 79 -15.17 -11.13 -1.47
N LYS A 80 -14.00 -10.47 -1.61
CA LYS A 80 -12.78 -11.00 -2.26
C LYS A 80 -11.54 -10.49 -1.55
N LEU A 81 -10.41 -11.19 -1.69
CA LEU A 81 -9.08 -10.83 -1.15
C LEU A 81 -9.00 -10.78 0.38
N ILE A 82 -10.07 -11.16 1.08
CA ILE A 82 -10.13 -11.39 2.52
C ILE A 82 -11.17 -12.46 2.79
N SER A 83 -10.83 -13.39 3.69
CA SER A 83 -11.73 -14.51 4.00
C SER A 83 -12.83 -14.08 4.97
N THR A 84 -14.02 -14.68 4.82
CA THR A 84 -15.11 -14.59 5.81
C THR A 84 -14.95 -15.60 6.95
N ASN A 85 -14.12 -16.64 6.77
CA ASN A 85 -13.74 -17.57 7.84
C ASN A 85 -12.88 -16.81 8.87
N PRO A 86 -13.24 -16.82 10.18
CA PRO A 86 -12.54 -16.03 11.18
C PRO A 86 -11.04 -16.34 11.33
N GLU A 87 -10.65 -17.60 11.22
CA GLU A 87 -9.26 -18.05 11.38
C GLU A 87 -8.40 -17.58 10.18
N LYS A 88 -8.87 -17.81 8.96
CA LYS A 88 -8.21 -17.33 7.75
C LYS A 88 -8.17 -15.81 7.69
N ARG A 89 -9.26 -15.14 8.08
CA ARG A 89 -9.31 -13.67 8.18
C ARG A 89 -8.28 -13.15 9.17
N ALA A 90 -8.10 -13.80 10.31
CA ALA A 90 -7.09 -13.42 11.29
C ALA A 90 -5.68 -13.45 10.68
N LYS A 91 -5.36 -14.45 9.84
CA LYS A 91 -4.07 -14.53 9.13
C LYS A 91 -3.87 -13.40 8.13
N VAL A 92 -4.89 -13.04 7.38
CA VAL A 92 -4.82 -11.87 6.49
C VAL A 92 -4.59 -10.58 7.29
N LEU A 93 -5.31 -10.39 8.39
CA LEU A 93 -5.17 -9.20 9.24
C LEU A 93 -3.82 -9.14 9.95
N GLU A 94 -3.26 -10.29 10.38
CA GLU A 94 -1.92 -10.39 10.98
C GLU A 94 -0.87 -9.80 10.04
N TRP A 95 -0.81 -10.24 8.78
CA TRP A 95 0.15 -9.75 7.80
C TRP A 95 -0.16 -8.34 7.29
N LEU A 96 -1.44 -7.97 7.26
CA LEU A 96 -1.82 -6.58 6.96
C LEU A 96 -1.34 -5.64 8.07
N MET A 97 -1.53 -6.01 9.35
CA MET A 97 -1.06 -5.19 10.48
C MET A 97 0.46 -5.20 10.58
N PHE A 98 1.15 -6.29 10.25
CA PHE A 98 2.60 -6.34 10.11
C PHE A 98 3.11 -5.28 9.13
N GLN A 99 2.40 -5.10 8.01
CA GLN A 99 2.72 -4.03 7.07
C GLN A 99 2.43 -2.65 7.65
N MET A 100 1.23 -2.44 8.25
CA MET A 100 0.78 -1.13 8.74
C MET A 100 1.59 -0.65 9.95
N GLY A 101 1.99 -1.55 10.83
CA GLY A 101 2.77 -1.23 12.03
C GLY A 101 4.29 -1.34 11.87
N GLY A 102 4.76 -2.06 10.86
CA GLY A 102 6.17 -2.38 10.65
C GLY A 102 6.71 -1.92 9.31
N VAL A 103 6.49 -2.69 8.25
CA VAL A 103 7.14 -2.50 6.94
C VAL A 103 6.96 -1.08 6.41
N GLY A 104 5.73 -0.57 6.36
CA GLY A 104 5.44 0.76 5.84
C GLY A 104 6.10 1.88 6.64
N PRO A 105 5.88 1.95 7.96
CA PRO A 105 6.48 2.97 8.81
C PRO A 105 8.01 2.95 8.79
N MET A 106 8.63 1.77 8.89
CA MET A 106 10.11 1.68 8.94
C MET A 106 10.75 2.06 7.61
N MET A 107 10.25 1.54 6.49
CA MET A 107 10.70 1.94 5.16
C MET A 107 10.43 3.43 4.88
N GLY A 108 9.30 3.96 5.36
CA GLY A 108 8.97 5.37 5.24
C GLY A 108 10.00 6.25 5.95
N GLN A 109 10.38 5.91 7.18
CA GLN A 109 11.44 6.63 7.91
C GLN A 109 12.81 6.41 7.27
N ALA A 110 13.14 5.19 6.84
CA ALA A 110 14.37 4.93 6.09
C ALA A 110 14.47 5.86 4.88
N ASN A 111 13.39 5.98 4.10
CA ASN A 111 13.33 6.85 2.95
C ASN A 111 13.53 8.34 3.31
N VAL A 112 12.87 8.82 4.38
CA VAL A 112 13.02 10.20 4.85
C VAL A 112 14.48 10.51 5.18
N PHE A 113 15.12 9.72 6.05
CA PHE A 113 16.49 10.00 6.49
C PHE A 113 17.53 9.73 5.42
N PHE A 114 17.31 8.76 4.55
CA PHE A 114 18.24 8.42 3.47
C PHE A 114 18.21 9.44 2.32
N ARG A 115 17.01 10.00 1.98
CA ARG A 115 16.85 10.84 0.79
C ARG A 115 16.49 12.29 1.05
N TYR A 116 15.55 12.53 1.98
CA TYR A 116 14.87 13.83 2.05
C TYR A 116 15.31 14.69 3.22
N PHE A 117 15.82 14.08 4.29
CA PHE A 117 16.26 14.86 5.43
C PHE A 117 17.46 15.72 5.05
N PRO A 118 17.51 17.03 5.44
CA PRO A 118 18.55 17.95 5.00
C PRO A 118 19.95 17.53 5.43
N GLU A 119 20.05 16.91 6.61
CA GLU A 119 21.31 16.44 7.18
C GLU A 119 21.41 14.91 7.10
N LYS A 120 22.62 14.39 6.87
CA LYS A 120 22.88 12.94 6.90
C LYS A 120 23.10 12.50 8.34
N ILE A 121 22.02 11.99 8.97
CA ILE A 121 22.06 11.43 10.32
C ILE A 121 22.26 9.91 10.21
N GLN A 122 23.52 9.48 10.08
CA GLN A 122 23.87 8.10 9.81
C GLN A 122 23.24 7.12 10.82
N PRO A 123 23.25 7.36 12.15
CA PRO A 123 22.59 6.45 13.09
C PRO A 123 21.08 6.27 12.86
N ALA A 124 20.38 7.30 12.37
CA ALA A 124 18.97 7.18 12.03
C ALA A 124 18.77 6.38 10.72
N ILE A 125 19.60 6.63 9.71
CA ILE A 125 19.60 5.87 8.46
C ILE A 125 19.80 4.39 8.75
N ASP A 126 20.87 4.05 9.48
CA ASP A 126 21.21 2.67 9.83
C ASP A 126 20.09 1.99 10.61
N ARG A 127 19.53 2.68 11.61
CA ARG A 127 18.43 2.13 12.41
C ARG A 127 17.23 1.73 11.57
N TYR A 128 16.76 2.62 10.69
CA TYR A 128 15.54 2.36 9.92
C TYR A 128 15.78 1.42 8.74
N GLN A 129 16.95 1.48 8.11
CA GLN A 129 17.32 0.52 7.07
C GLN A 129 17.49 -0.90 7.65
N ASN A 130 18.19 -1.05 8.78
CA ASN A 130 18.38 -2.34 9.45
C ASN A 130 17.04 -2.93 9.92
N GLU A 131 16.14 -2.12 10.50
CA GLU A 131 14.82 -2.63 10.89
C GLU A 131 13.98 -3.00 9.67
N SER A 132 14.02 -2.22 8.59
CA SER A 132 13.34 -2.59 7.34
C SER A 132 13.88 -3.89 6.77
N ARG A 133 15.21 -4.07 6.78
CA ARG A 133 15.85 -5.32 6.36
C ARG A 133 15.41 -6.50 7.22
N ARG A 134 15.41 -6.36 8.54
CA ARG A 134 14.91 -7.40 9.46
C ARG A 134 13.47 -7.81 9.15
N LEU A 135 12.60 -6.83 8.85
CA LEU A 135 11.21 -7.13 8.46
C LEU A 135 11.13 -7.87 7.13
N PHE A 136 12.03 -7.59 6.18
CA PHE A 136 12.13 -8.35 4.94
C PHE A 136 12.59 -9.79 5.18
N GLU A 137 13.51 -10.02 6.12
CA GLU A 137 13.94 -11.36 6.52
C GLU A 137 12.81 -12.17 7.16
N VAL A 138 11.92 -11.52 7.91
CA VAL A 138 10.70 -12.18 8.42
C VAL A 138 9.77 -12.59 7.28
N LEU A 139 9.57 -11.71 6.28
CA LEU A 139 8.78 -12.05 5.09
C LEU A 139 9.42 -13.19 4.30
N ASP A 140 10.73 -13.12 4.05
CA ASP A 140 11.47 -14.15 3.31
C ASP A 140 11.39 -15.52 3.98
N THR A 141 11.62 -15.54 5.31
CA THR A 141 11.52 -16.78 6.10
C THR A 141 10.14 -17.40 6.01
N HIS A 142 9.09 -16.59 6.12
CA HIS A 142 7.70 -17.06 5.99
C HIS A 142 7.40 -17.57 4.59
N LEU A 143 7.84 -16.85 3.57
CA LEU A 143 7.60 -17.17 2.16
C LEU A 143 8.40 -18.40 1.67
N LYS A 144 9.33 -18.92 2.45
CA LYS A 144 10.04 -20.15 2.13
C LYS A 144 9.10 -21.32 1.92
N ASP A 145 8.09 -21.44 2.78
CA ASP A 145 7.14 -22.55 2.80
C ASP A 145 5.74 -22.14 2.35
N ASN A 146 5.55 -20.87 1.98
CA ASN A 146 4.27 -20.29 1.60
C ASN A 146 4.37 -19.53 0.27
N GLU A 147 3.36 -19.67 -0.58
CA GLU A 147 3.25 -18.90 -1.81
C GLU A 147 2.85 -17.45 -1.53
N TRP A 148 1.92 -17.24 -0.59
CA TRP A 148 1.36 -15.95 -0.18
C TRP A 148 1.53 -15.72 1.33
N LEU A 149 1.34 -14.48 1.78
CA LEU A 149 1.50 -14.11 3.19
C LEU A 149 0.41 -14.69 4.10
N ALA A 150 -0.81 -14.89 3.56
CA ALA A 150 -1.84 -15.69 4.18
C ALA A 150 -1.99 -17.01 3.39
N ASP A 151 -2.97 -17.82 3.72
CA ASP A 151 -3.19 -19.10 3.01
C ASP A 151 -3.43 -18.92 1.50
N GLU A 152 -3.98 -17.77 1.12
CA GLU A 152 -4.33 -17.41 -0.25
C GLU A 152 -3.92 -15.95 -0.53
N TYR A 153 -3.76 -15.60 -1.81
CA TYR A 153 -3.54 -14.22 -2.24
C TYR A 153 -4.60 -13.27 -1.64
N SER A 154 -4.14 -12.18 -1.03
CA SER A 154 -5.00 -11.32 -0.22
C SER A 154 -4.57 -9.86 -0.21
N ILE A 155 -5.36 -9.02 0.45
CA ILE A 155 -4.97 -7.61 0.70
C ILE A 155 -3.68 -7.48 1.51
N ALA A 156 -3.26 -8.49 2.25
CA ALA A 156 -1.99 -8.48 2.97
C ALA A 156 -0.80 -8.49 2.00
N ASP A 157 -0.87 -9.29 0.93
CA ASP A 157 0.15 -9.33 -0.11
C ASP A 157 0.25 -7.99 -0.83
N ILE A 158 -0.88 -7.45 -1.26
CA ILE A 158 -0.93 -6.14 -1.95
C ILE A 158 -0.31 -5.04 -1.06
N ALA A 159 -0.66 -5.02 0.23
CA ALA A 159 -0.18 -3.99 1.15
C ALA A 159 1.33 -4.05 1.35
N ASN A 160 1.89 -5.24 1.60
CA ASN A 160 3.32 -5.44 1.79
C ASN A 160 4.09 -5.17 0.49
N TRP A 161 3.61 -5.72 -0.63
CA TRP A 161 4.26 -5.56 -1.93
C TRP A 161 4.40 -4.10 -2.37
N CYS A 162 3.39 -3.28 -2.16
CA CYS A 162 3.44 -1.87 -2.52
C CYS A 162 4.62 -1.13 -1.87
N TRP A 163 5.08 -1.58 -0.72
CA TRP A 163 6.26 -1.04 -0.05
C TRP A 163 7.54 -1.80 -0.43
N VAL A 164 7.54 -3.13 -0.36
CA VAL A 164 8.73 -3.96 -0.63
C VAL A 164 9.29 -3.68 -2.02
N ARG A 165 8.46 -3.57 -3.08
CA ARG A 165 8.91 -3.26 -4.44
C ARG A 165 9.69 -1.95 -4.56
N THR A 166 9.55 -1.04 -3.59
CA THR A 166 10.24 0.25 -3.57
C THR A 166 11.49 0.26 -2.68
N HIS A 167 11.99 -0.91 -2.27
CA HIS A 167 13.09 -1.08 -1.32
C HIS A 167 14.35 -0.28 -1.68
N LYS A 168 14.71 -0.21 -2.96
CA LYS A 168 15.86 0.59 -3.46
C LYS A 168 15.72 2.08 -3.15
N TRP A 169 14.49 2.58 -3.11
CA TRP A 169 14.23 3.98 -2.78
C TRP A 169 14.55 4.30 -1.32
N SER A 170 14.37 3.35 -0.44
CA SER A 170 14.70 3.44 0.98
C SER A 170 16.15 3.03 1.28
N GLY A 171 16.91 2.58 0.27
CA GLY A 171 18.28 2.10 0.44
C GLY A 171 18.38 0.77 1.17
N VAL A 172 17.32 -0.05 1.11
CA VAL A 172 17.28 -1.36 1.77
C VAL A 172 17.59 -2.45 0.73
N SER A 173 18.58 -3.29 1.01
CA SER A 173 18.91 -4.44 0.15
C SER A 173 17.91 -5.58 0.34
N THR A 174 17.69 -6.33 -0.74
CA THR A 174 16.99 -7.63 -0.74
C THR A 174 17.94 -8.78 -1.09
N ASP A 175 19.26 -8.54 -1.11
CA ASP A 175 20.25 -9.56 -1.39
C ASP A 175 20.08 -10.75 -0.43
N GLU A 176 20.24 -11.98 -0.93
CA GLU A 176 20.06 -13.23 -0.19
C GLU A 176 18.64 -13.51 0.34
N LEU A 177 17.61 -12.77 -0.14
CA LEU A 177 16.21 -12.99 0.19
C LEU A 177 15.46 -13.55 -1.03
N GLU A 178 15.78 -14.77 -1.41
CA GLU A 178 15.30 -15.40 -2.65
C GLU A 178 13.78 -15.65 -2.64
N ASN A 179 13.21 -15.98 -1.48
CA ASN A 179 11.77 -16.21 -1.35
C ASN A 179 10.98 -14.90 -1.45
N LEU A 180 11.53 -13.82 -0.87
CA LEU A 180 10.95 -12.48 -0.98
C LEU A 180 10.99 -11.98 -2.44
N GLU A 181 12.10 -12.20 -3.15
CA GLU A 181 12.23 -11.83 -4.56
C GLU A 181 11.24 -12.63 -5.43
N ARG A 182 11.17 -13.97 -5.24
CA ARG A 182 10.17 -14.82 -5.91
C ARG A 182 8.76 -14.29 -5.72
N TRP A 183 8.36 -14.02 -4.46
CA TRP A 183 7.04 -13.49 -4.15
C TRP A 183 6.81 -12.10 -4.77
N LYS A 184 7.81 -11.23 -4.68
CA LYS A 184 7.73 -9.87 -5.27
C LYS A 184 7.48 -9.94 -6.77
N ASP A 185 8.14 -10.86 -7.47
CA ASP A 185 7.96 -11.05 -8.92
C ASP A 185 6.59 -11.67 -9.23
N ALA A 186 6.14 -12.68 -8.47
CA ALA A 186 4.81 -13.26 -8.60
C ALA A 186 3.68 -12.21 -8.41
N MET A 187 3.91 -11.22 -7.57
CA MET A 187 2.97 -10.13 -7.37
C MET A 187 2.81 -9.21 -8.60
N TYR A 188 3.85 -9.04 -9.42
CA TYR A 188 3.72 -8.27 -10.67
C TYR A 188 2.78 -8.92 -11.68
N GLU A 189 2.63 -10.25 -11.60
CA GLU A 189 1.75 -11.03 -12.48
C GLU A 189 0.29 -11.05 -11.98
N GLN A 190 0.03 -10.60 -10.75
CA GLN A 190 -1.33 -10.58 -10.22
C GLN A 190 -2.18 -9.50 -10.90
N PRO A 191 -3.45 -9.84 -11.25
CA PRO A 191 -4.37 -8.88 -11.87
C PRO A 191 -4.51 -7.61 -11.05
N GLY A 192 -4.43 -6.46 -11.71
CA GLY A 192 -4.65 -5.15 -11.11
C GLY A 192 -3.39 -4.51 -10.50
N MET A 193 -2.26 -5.21 -10.40
CA MET A 193 -1.06 -4.64 -9.77
C MET A 193 -0.42 -3.55 -10.64
N LEU A 194 -0.17 -3.83 -11.89
CA LEU A 194 0.40 -2.85 -12.83
C LEU A 194 -0.60 -1.74 -13.18
N GLU A 195 -1.86 -2.11 -13.37
CA GLU A 195 -2.96 -1.18 -13.62
C GLU A 195 -3.12 -0.18 -12.48
N GLY A 196 -3.14 -0.66 -11.23
CA GLY A 196 -3.27 0.19 -10.04
C GLY A 196 -2.10 1.16 -9.84
N ILE A 197 -0.87 0.75 -10.23
CA ILE A 197 0.28 1.66 -10.23
C ILE A 197 0.10 2.74 -11.30
N LYS A 198 -0.30 2.35 -12.52
CA LYS A 198 -0.50 3.28 -13.64
C LYS A 198 -1.63 4.26 -13.37
N ALA A 199 -2.72 3.80 -12.80
CA ALA A 199 -3.93 4.60 -12.55
C ALA A 199 -3.67 5.84 -11.67
N VAL A 200 -2.66 5.80 -10.80
CA VAL A 200 -2.30 6.92 -9.90
C VAL A 200 -0.96 7.55 -10.24
N SER A 201 -0.38 7.25 -11.41
CA SER A 201 0.79 7.96 -11.91
C SER A 201 0.41 9.38 -12.38
N TYR A 202 1.31 10.36 -12.24
CA TYR A 202 1.06 11.75 -12.65
C TYR A 202 0.64 11.90 -14.11
N THR A 203 1.00 10.95 -14.97
CA THR A 203 0.67 10.97 -16.40
C THR A 203 -0.77 10.53 -16.71
N HIS A 204 -1.47 9.91 -15.76
CA HIS A 204 -2.80 9.31 -15.97
C HIS A 204 -3.90 9.91 -15.10
N LEU A 205 -3.57 10.76 -14.12
CA LEU A 205 -4.54 11.34 -13.18
C LEU A 205 -5.52 12.36 -13.79
N THR A 206 -5.33 12.71 -15.07
CA THR A 206 -6.23 13.61 -15.82
C THR A 206 -7.24 12.88 -16.69
N LEU A 207 -7.18 11.55 -16.79
CA LEU A 207 -8.08 10.74 -17.59
C LEU A 207 -9.04 9.95 -16.70
N PRO A 208 -10.34 9.82 -17.09
CA PRO A 208 -11.24 8.87 -16.43
C PRO A 208 -10.63 7.47 -16.55
N THR A 209 -10.56 6.74 -15.47
CA THR A 209 -9.87 5.45 -15.36
C THR A 209 -10.56 4.33 -16.14
N ARG A 210 -11.75 4.56 -16.69
CA ARG A 210 -12.37 3.72 -17.72
C ARG A 210 -13.19 4.60 -18.66
N ALA A 211 -12.78 4.65 -19.92
CA ALA A 211 -13.70 5.01 -20.99
C ALA A 211 -14.68 3.82 -21.14
N VAL A 212 -15.96 4.11 -21.21
CA VAL A 212 -17.08 3.19 -21.48
C VAL A 212 -16.85 2.50 -22.82
#